data_6aa5e08d10661ae3d80097f234dbea95
#
_entry.id   6aa5e08d10661ae3d80097f234dbea95
#
_cell.length_a   1.000
_cell.length_b   1.000
_cell.length_c   1.000
_cell.angle_alpha   90.00
_cell.angle_beta   90.00
_cell.angle_gamma   90.00
#
_symmetry.space_group_name_H-M   'P 1'
#
loop_
_entity.id
_entity.type
_entity.pdbx_description
1 polymer ?
#
loop_
_entity_poly.entity_id
_entity_poly.type
_entity_poly.pdbx_seq_one_letter_code
_entity_poly.pdbx_strand_id
1 'polypeptide(L)'
;MASELIKHITDASFEADVLQASQPVVVDFWAEWCGPCKMIAPILDEVATGYEGKLQITKMNVDENRDIPAKFGIRGIPTLMIFKDGQLAATKVGAMSKSQLTAFIDQQLA
;
A
#
# COMPACT_ATOMS: atom_id res chain seq x y z
N MET A 1 -17.55 0.44 -1.15
CA MET A 1 -17.21 -0.98 -1.08
C MET A 1 -15.72 -1.17 -1.34
N ALA A 2 -15.13 -2.09 -0.62
CA ALA A 2 -13.71 -2.40 -0.85
C ALA A 2 -13.52 -3.08 -2.20
N SER A 3 -12.45 -2.73 -2.90
CA SER A 3 -12.12 -3.33 -4.20
C SER A 3 -11.55 -4.74 -4.03
N GLU A 4 -12.00 -5.67 -4.85
CA GLU A 4 -11.43 -7.02 -4.90
C GLU A 4 -10.03 -7.03 -5.50
N LEU A 5 -9.63 -5.92 -6.14
CA LEU A 5 -8.28 -5.76 -6.70
C LEU A 5 -7.25 -5.45 -5.62
N ILE A 6 -7.68 -5.07 -4.42
CA ILE A 6 -6.79 -4.78 -3.30
C ILE A 6 -6.66 -6.04 -2.45
N LYS A 7 -5.42 -6.49 -2.27
CA LYS A 7 -5.13 -7.69 -1.51
C LYS A 7 -4.76 -7.33 -0.07
N HIS A 8 -5.38 -7.99 0.89
CA HIS A 8 -5.01 -7.86 2.30
C HIS A 8 -3.87 -8.83 2.59
N ILE A 9 -2.75 -8.29 3.06
CA ILE A 9 -1.53 -9.07 3.31
C ILE A 9 -1.21 -9.11 4.79
N THR A 10 -0.39 -10.08 5.17
CA THR A 10 0.02 -10.32 6.56
C THR A 10 1.53 -10.37 6.66
N ASP A 11 2.04 -10.37 7.90
CA ASP A 11 3.47 -10.59 8.13
C ASP A 11 3.94 -11.89 7.45
N ALA A 12 3.14 -12.94 7.54
CA ALA A 12 3.49 -14.25 6.97
C ALA A 12 3.47 -14.25 5.43
N SER A 13 2.58 -13.49 4.82
CA SER A 13 2.45 -13.47 3.36
C SER A 13 3.31 -12.41 2.68
N PHE A 14 3.93 -11.50 3.44
CA PHE A 14 4.62 -10.32 2.89
C PHE A 14 5.70 -10.70 1.88
N GLU A 15 6.54 -11.68 2.20
CA GLU A 15 7.62 -12.08 1.29
C GLU A 15 7.07 -12.53 -0.05
N ALA A 16 6.10 -13.45 -0.05
CA ALA A 16 5.52 -13.97 -1.29
C ALA A 16 4.72 -12.91 -2.04
N ASP A 17 3.92 -12.14 -1.33
CA ASP A 17 2.97 -11.20 -1.96
C ASP A 17 3.64 -9.88 -2.39
N VAL A 18 4.72 -9.48 -1.76
CA VAL A 18 5.36 -8.19 -2.02
C VAL A 18 6.78 -8.36 -2.57
N LEU A 19 7.65 -9.07 -1.84
CA LEU A 19 9.06 -9.15 -2.22
C LEU A 19 9.30 -10.02 -3.44
N GLN A 20 8.47 -11.03 -3.66
CA GLN A 20 8.59 -11.95 -4.79
C GLN A 20 7.62 -11.63 -5.92
N ALA A 21 6.88 -10.51 -5.82
CA ALA A 21 5.92 -10.13 -6.84
C ALA A 21 6.61 -9.78 -8.16
N SER A 22 5.97 -10.15 -9.28
CA SER A 22 6.50 -9.87 -10.62
C SER A 22 6.21 -8.45 -11.09
N GLN A 23 5.37 -7.72 -10.40
CA GLN A 23 5.01 -6.33 -10.73
C GLN A 23 5.21 -5.47 -9.49
N PRO A 24 5.26 -4.12 -9.64
CA PRO A 24 5.35 -3.23 -8.49
C PRO A 24 4.16 -3.42 -7.55
N VAL A 25 4.42 -3.25 -6.25
CA VAL A 25 3.41 -3.42 -5.21
C VAL A 25 3.35 -2.19 -4.33
N VAL A 26 2.13 -1.66 -4.16
CA VAL A 26 1.85 -0.61 -3.18
C VAL A 26 1.39 -1.29 -1.90
N VAL A 27 1.99 -0.93 -0.78
CA VAL A 27 1.56 -1.41 0.55
C VAL A 27 1.02 -0.24 1.34
N ASP A 28 -0.26 -0.30 1.71
CA ASP A 28 -0.91 0.67 2.58
C ASP A 28 -0.94 0.12 4.00
N PHE A 29 -0.14 0.73 4.89
CA PHE A 29 -0.17 0.40 6.32
C PHE A 29 -1.26 1.22 6.99
N TRP A 30 -2.24 0.54 7.60
CA TRP A 30 -3.45 1.17 8.11
C TRP A 30 -3.96 0.51 9.38
N ALA A 31 -4.96 1.13 10.02
CA ALA A 31 -5.66 0.55 11.17
C ALA A 31 -7.13 1.01 11.17
N GLU A 32 -7.99 0.22 11.80
CA GLU A 32 -9.43 0.51 11.88
C GLU A 32 -9.74 1.84 12.59
N TRP A 33 -8.96 2.19 13.60
CA TRP A 33 -9.15 3.41 14.38
C TRP A 33 -8.63 4.67 13.68
N CYS A 34 -7.98 4.53 12.57
CA CYS A 34 -7.28 5.63 11.88
C CYS A 34 -8.23 6.34 10.92
N GLY A 35 -8.66 7.56 11.29
CA GLY A 35 -9.52 8.37 10.44
C GLY A 35 -8.93 8.68 9.07
N PRO A 36 -7.69 9.21 8.99
CA PRO A 36 -7.05 9.47 7.70
C PRO A 36 -6.90 8.23 6.82
N CYS A 37 -6.68 7.05 7.42
CA CYS A 37 -6.62 5.78 6.67
C CYS A 37 -7.95 5.51 5.97
N LYS A 38 -9.06 5.77 6.67
CA LYS A 38 -10.40 5.55 6.11
C LYS A 38 -10.73 6.56 5.02
N MET A 39 -10.15 7.75 5.09
CA MET A 39 -10.35 8.78 4.06
C MET A 39 -9.73 8.37 2.73
N ILE A 40 -8.58 7.69 2.74
CA ILE A 40 -7.93 7.28 1.50
C ILE A 40 -8.41 5.94 0.97
N ALA A 41 -9.13 5.16 1.77
CA ALA A 41 -9.60 3.82 1.35
C ALA A 41 -10.41 3.86 0.05
N PRO A 42 -11.43 4.72 -0.11
CA PRO A 42 -12.16 4.79 -1.38
C PRO A 42 -11.29 5.29 -2.54
N ILE A 43 -10.30 6.14 -2.27
CA ILE A 43 -9.36 6.61 -3.28
C ILE A 43 -8.50 5.44 -3.78
N LEU A 44 -8.02 4.61 -2.87
CA LEU A 44 -7.25 3.41 -3.23
C LEU A 44 -8.09 2.42 -4.04
N ASP A 45 -9.35 2.23 -3.68
CA ASP A 45 -10.26 1.37 -4.44
C ASP A 45 -10.40 1.85 -5.89
N GLU A 46 -10.56 3.15 -6.07
CA GLU A 46 -10.69 3.77 -7.39
C GLU A 46 -9.40 3.64 -8.20
N VAL A 47 -8.27 3.94 -7.55
CA VAL A 47 -6.95 3.87 -8.17
C VAL A 47 -6.59 2.44 -8.55
N ALA A 48 -6.98 1.45 -7.76
CA ALA A 48 -6.71 0.05 -8.05
C ALA A 48 -7.27 -0.36 -9.41
N THR A 49 -8.45 0.13 -9.76
CA THR A 49 -9.06 -0.14 -11.07
C THR A 49 -8.22 0.44 -12.21
N GLY A 50 -7.71 1.65 -12.03
CA GLY A 50 -6.94 2.34 -13.06
C GLY A 50 -5.56 1.73 -13.34
N TYR A 51 -5.00 1.01 -12.37
CA TYR A 51 -3.67 0.40 -12.48
C TYR A 51 -3.70 -1.12 -12.58
N GLU A 52 -4.87 -1.69 -12.81
CA GLU A 52 -5.00 -3.14 -12.96
C GLU A 52 -4.07 -3.65 -14.05
N GLY A 53 -3.28 -4.68 -13.74
CA GLY A 53 -2.28 -5.24 -14.65
C GLY A 53 -0.95 -4.50 -14.67
N LYS A 54 -0.84 -3.33 -14.02
CA LYS A 54 0.39 -2.53 -13.99
C LYS A 54 1.08 -2.58 -12.63
N LEU A 55 0.29 -2.68 -11.56
CA LEU A 55 0.79 -2.86 -10.20
C LEU A 55 -0.28 -3.52 -9.35
N GLN A 56 0.14 -4.02 -8.20
CA GLN A 56 -0.76 -4.59 -7.21
C GLN A 56 -0.85 -3.65 -6.02
N ILE A 57 -2.07 -3.30 -5.61
CA ILE A 57 -2.28 -2.55 -4.37
C ILE A 57 -2.59 -3.55 -3.26
N THR A 58 -1.91 -3.40 -2.13
CA THR A 58 -2.10 -4.24 -0.96
C THR A 58 -2.34 -3.40 0.28
N LYS A 59 -2.92 -3.99 1.31
CA LYS A 59 -3.16 -3.34 2.60
C LYS A 59 -2.67 -4.25 3.71
N MET A 60 -2.00 -3.66 4.71
CA MET A 60 -1.56 -4.37 5.91
C MET A 60 -2.08 -3.64 7.14
N ASN A 61 -2.92 -4.32 7.93
CA ASN A 61 -3.42 -3.79 9.19
C ASN A 61 -2.32 -3.89 10.24
N VAL A 62 -1.88 -2.74 10.78
CA VAL A 62 -0.74 -2.71 11.71
C VAL A 62 -1.08 -3.25 13.09
N ASP A 63 -2.36 -3.32 13.46
CA ASP A 63 -2.75 -3.90 14.75
C ASP A 63 -2.71 -5.42 14.73
N GLU A 64 -2.90 -6.01 13.55
CA GLU A 64 -2.89 -7.45 13.35
C GLU A 64 -1.52 -7.98 12.92
N ASN A 65 -0.64 -7.09 12.46
CA ASN A 65 0.66 -7.44 11.90
C ASN A 65 1.71 -6.50 12.46
N ARG A 66 2.60 -7.00 13.30
CA ARG A 66 3.56 -6.14 13.99
C ARG A 66 4.99 -6.24 13.47
N ASP A 67 5.33 -7.38 12.84
CA ASP A 67 6.71 -7.63 12.44
C ASP A 67 7.14 -6.77 11.26
N ILE A 68 6.36 -6.76 10.19
CA ILE A 68 6.69 -5.98 9.00
C ILE A 68 6.64 -4.47 9.26
N PRO A 69 5.59 -3.92 9.92
CA PRO A 69 5.62 -2.50 10.26
C PRO A 69 6.84 -2.10 11.10
N ALA A 70 7.23 -2.92 12.07
CA ALA A 70 8.42 -2.65 12.88
C ALA A 70 9.69 -2.69 12.05
N LYS A 71 9.80 -3.66 11.15
CA LYS A 71 10.96 -3.80 10.27
C LYS A 71 11.19 -2.56 9.42
N PHE A 72 10.12 -1.95 8.92
CA PHE A 72 10.22 -0.76 8.06
C PHE A 72 10.06 0.55 8.83
N GLY A 73 10.03 0.49 10.16
CA GLY A 73 9.99 1.68 11.00
C GLY A 73 8.72 2.51 10.85
N ILE A 74 7.58 1.85 10.64
CA ILE A 74 6.30 2.56 10.49
C ILE A 74 5.92 3.20 11.82
N ARG A 75 5.81 4.54 11.84
CA ARG A 75 5.46 5.30 13.04
C ARG A 75 4.13 6.03 12.91
N GLY A 76 3.79 6.45 11.69
CA GLY A 76 2.54 7.13 11.41
C GLY A 76 1.75 6.37 10.36
N ILE A 77 0.44 6.45 10.43
CA ILE A 77 -0.45 5.84 9.43
C ILE A 77 -1.47 6.86 8.96
N PRO A 78 -1.91 6.79 7.70
CA PRO A 78 -1.48 5.79 6.73
C PRO A 78 -0.04 6.04 6.27
N THR A 79 0.68 4.97 5.98
CA THR A 79 1.96 5.04 5.28
C THR A 79 1.84 4.18 4.04
N LEU A 80 2.17 4.73 2.89
CA LEU A 80 2.19 4.00 1.64
C LEU A 80 3.63 3.78 1.21
N MET A 81 3.96 2.53 0.90
CA MET A 81 5.26 2.17 0.36
C MET A 81 5.08 1.51 -0.99
N ILE A 82 6.00 1.77 -1.92
CA ILE A 82 6.02 1.10 -3.22
C ILE A 82 7.27 0.25 -3.27
N PHE A 83 7.07 -1.04 -3.56
CA PHE A 83 8.15 -2.02 -3.73
C PHE A 83 8.25 -2.38 -5.19
N LYS A 84 9.49 -2.41 -5.71
CA LYS A 84 9.80 -2.83 -7.09
C LYS A 84 10.93 -3.84 -7.05
N ASP A 85 10.72 -4.98 -7.68
CA ASP A 85 11.72 -6.05 -7.74
C ASP A 85 12.24 -6.45 -6.35
N GLY A 86 11.33 -6.50 -5.38
CA GLY A 86 11.64 -6.90 -4.02
C GLY A 86 12.30 -5.82 -3.17
N GLN A 87 12.39 -4.58 -3.65
CA GLN A 87 13.06 -3.49 -2.94
C GLN A 87 12.14 -2.30 -2.74
N LEU A 88 12.28 -1.66 -1.57
CA LEU A 88 11.53 -0.44 -1.28
C LEU A 88 12.01 0.69 -2.19
N ALA A 89 11.09 1.22 -3.01
CA ALA A 89 11.40 2.27 -3.97
C ALA A 89 10.95 3.66 -3.49
N ALA A 90 9.84 3.75 -2.77
CA ALA A 90 9.30 5.04 -2.33
C ALA A 90 8.40 4.88 -1.12
N THR A 91 8.31 5.95 -0.32
CA THR A 91 7.47 6.00 0.88
C THR A 91 6.75 7.34 0.95
N LYS A 92 5.48 7.33 1.32
CA LYS A 92 4.72 8.55 1.56
C LYS A 92 3.85 8.35 2.80
N VAL A 93 3.95 9.29 3.74
CA VAL A 93 3.22 9.26 5.01
C VAL A 93 2.08 10.25 4.97
N GLY A 94 0.92 9.84 5.50
CA GLY A 94 -0.24 10.70 5.65
C GLY A 94 -1.26 10.52 4.54
N ALA A 95 -2.46 11.06 4.77
CA ALA A 95 -3.53 11.03 3.78
C ALA A 95 -3.16 11.94 2.60
N MET A 96 -3.65 11.59 1.43
CA MET A 96 -3.36 12.31 0.21
C MET A 96 -4.57 12.31 -0.71
N SER A 97 -4.64 13.28 -1.62
CA SER A 97 -5.67 13.33 -2.64
C SER A 97 -5.41 12.27 -3.70
N LYS A 98 -6.43 12.01 -4.54
CA LYS A 98 -6.27 11.08 -5.66
C LYS A 98 -5.14 11.52 -6.59
N SER A 99 -5.06 12.83 -6.91
CA SER A 99 -4.01 13.34 -7.79
C SER A 99 -2.62 13.18 -7.19
N GLN A 100 -2.48 13.38 -5.88
CA GLN A 100 -1.20 13.17 -5.20
C GLN A 100 -0.81 11.69 -5.21
N LEU A 101 -1.78 10.81 -4.99
CA LEU A 101 -1.54 9.36 -5.01
C LEU A 101 -1.13 8.88 -6.40
N THR A 102 -1.85 9.30 -7.44
CA THR A 102 -1.51 8.91 -8.81
C THR A 102 -0.15 9.45 -9.22
N ALA A 103 0.20 10.69 -8.85
CA ALA A 103 1.52 11.24 -9.12
C ALA A 103 2.62 10.43 -8.42
N PHE A 104 2.40 10.04 -7.18
CA PHE A 104 3.32 9.21 -6.40
C PHE A 104 3.56 7.86 -7.09
N ILE A 105 2.48 7.21 -7.53
CA ILE A 105 2.57 5.92 -8.22
C ILE A 105 3.24 6.08 -9.58
N ASP A 106 2.80 7.03 -10.40
CA ASP A 106 3.30 7.22 -11.76
C ASP A 106 4.80 7.47 -11.79
N GLN A 107 5.32 8.19 -10.80
CA GLN A 107 6.74 8.47 -10.66
C GLN A 107 7.55 7.18 -10.56
N GLN A 108 7.00 6.15 -9.91
CA GLN A 108 7.69 4.88 -9.73
C GLN A 108 7.50 3.93 -10.91
N LEU A 109 6.47 4.14 -11.73
CA LEU A 109 6.23 3.32 -12.93
C LEU A 109 6.94 3.85 -14.17
N ALA A 110 7.42 5.06 -14.11
CA ALA A 110 8.09 5.70 -15.26
C ALA A 110 9.42 5.03 -15.59
#